data_769fd377d23fc75e4e05e87f13034099
#
_entry.id   769fd377d23fc75e4e05e87f13034099
#
_cell.length_a   1.000
_cell.length_b   1.000
_cell.length_c   1.000
_cell.angle_alpha   90.00
_cell.angle_beta   90.00
_cell.angle_gamma   90.00
#
_symmetry.space_group_name_H-M   'P 1'
#
loop_
_entity.id
_entity.type
_entity.pdbx_description
1 polymer ?
#
loop_
_entity_poly.entity_id
_entity_poly.type
_entity_poly.pdbx_seq_one_letter_code
_entity_poly.pdbx_strand_id
1 'polypeptide(L)'
;MEQINPIIKADFPDPDVIRVEDTYYMICTTMHFFPGGIILRSYDLIHWEFASYVFDRLESTDAQRLQGEQSIYGKGMWAASLRYHKNKFYVCFSAYDVGKTYLFSADEITGPWEKHYVEGVYHHNSLLFDDDGRTYIVWGMDRIHLTELNEELTAPKQGGLDRVIIEEKGDVYLGYEGSHFYKINGRYYLFLIHWPKRGKGRRTQACFYTDHLTNEFIGGDIFEDDNGYLHQGIPKGIAQGGIVETPEGEWYSVMFQDHGAAGRMPVLIPVTWKQDPDSPEGKKLPVFGDNGKMPKKIEVASIRPDYQYKSLFTSDIFDKESEKAKIHPLWQWNHEP
;
A
#
# COMPACT_ATOMS: atom_id res chain seq x y z
N MET A 1 19.97 14.09 16.83
CA MET A 1 19.62 13.43 15.56
C MET A 1 18.13 13.61 15.40
N GLU A 2 17.71 14.14 14.27
CA GLU A 2 16.28 14.36 13.98
C GLU A 2 15.60 13.00 13.78
N GLN A 3 14.42 12.82 14.37
CA GLN A 3 13.65 11.59 14.23
C GLN A 3 13.02 11.58 12.84
N ILE A 4 13.40 10.64 11.99
CA ILE A 4 12.91 10.56 10.59
C ILE A 4 11.41 10.24 10.54
N ASN A 5 10.93 9.33 11.40
CA ASN A 5 9.56 8.86 11.41
C ASN A 5 8.60 9.72 12.27
N PRO A 6 7.36 9.95 11.81
CA PRO A 6 6.83 9.58 10.49
C PRO A 6 7.49 10.38 9.37
N ILE A 7 7.71 9.73 8.20
CA ILE A 7 8.34 10.37 7.03
C ILE A 7 7.46 11.43 6.38
N ILE A 8 6.14 11.28 6.51
CA ILE A 8 5.15 12.29 6.10
C ILE A 8 4.20 12.52 7.28
N LYS A 9 4.10 13.78 7.75
CA LYS A 9 3.25 14.15 8.90
C LYS A 9 1.86 14.59 8.44
N ALA A 10 1.20 13.73 7.66
CA ALA A 10 -0.17 13.92 7.16
C ALA A 10 -0.81 12.58 6.82
N ASP A 11 -2.11 12.59 6.48
CA ASP A 11 -2.89 11.40 6.16
C ASP A 11 -2.54 10.87 4.75
N PHE A 12 -1.71 9.84 4.72
CA PHE A 12 -1.36 9.05 3.54
C PHE A 12 -1.47 7.57 3.89
N PRO A 13 -2.70 7.05 3.98
CA PRO A 13 -2.97 5.71 4.49
C PRO A 13 -2.67 4.62 3.47
N ASP A 14 -2.46 3.41 3.99
CA ASP A 14 -2.34 2.16 3.24
C ASP A 14 -1.30 2.24 2.10
N PRO A 15 -0.04 2.65 2.39
CA PRO A 15 0.95 2.87 1.36
C PRO A 15 1.37 1.57 0.67
N ASP A 16 1.39 1.58 -0.66
CA ASP A 16 2.07 0.54 -1.46
C ASP A 16 3.20 1.19 -2.27
N VAL A 17 4.43 0.69 -2.12
CA VAL A 17 5.64 1.29 -2.66
C VAL A 17 6.32 0.34 -3.63
N ILE A 18 6.71 0.86 -4.79
CA ILE A 18 7.53 0.17 -5.77
C ILE A 18 8.75 1.03 -6.15
N ARG A 19 9.80 0.39 -6.67
CA ARG A 19 10.89 1.07 -7.37
C ARG A 19 10.86 0.72 -8.86
N VAL A 20 10.94 1.74 -9.69
CA VAL A 20 11.13 1.59 -11.11
C VAL A 20 12.37 2.36 -11.48
N GLU A 21 13.39 1.66 -11.98
CA GLU A 21 14.71 2.22 -12.25
C GLU A 21 15.29 2.97 -11.04
N ASP A 22 15.45 4.28 -11.14
CA ASP A 22 16.04 5.15 -10.13
C ASP A 22 14.99 5.96 -9.33
N THR A 23 13.72 5.54 -9.34
CA THR A 23 12.63 6.28 -8.70
C THR A 23 11.75 5.36 -7.89
N TYR A 24 11.46 5.76 -6.64
CA TYR A 24 10.44 5.13 -5.81
C TYR A 24 9.10 5.83 -6.05
N TYR A 25 8.04 5.03 -6.16
CA TYR A 25 6.66 5.50 -6.26
C TYR A 25 5.82 4.90 -5.14
N MET A 26 5.00 5.71 -4.52
CA MET A 26 4.08 5.31 -3.46
C MET A 26 2.66 5.74 -3.81
N ILE A 27 1.73 4.78 -3.83
CA ILE A 27 0.30 5.07 -3.87
C ILE A 27 -0.29 5.02 -2.47
N CYS A 28 -1.26 5.90 -2.19
CA CYS A 28 -2.00 5.90 -0.94
C CYS A 28 -3.51 5.94 -1.17
N THR A 29 -4.25 5.43 -0.20
CA THR A 29 -5.72 5.46 -0.17
C THR A 29 -6.23 6.89 -0.10
N THR A 30 -7.25 7.22 -0.87
CA THR A 30 -7.92 8.53 -0.84
C THR A 30 -9.40 8.44 -0.44
N MET A 31 -9.94 7.25 -0.25
CA MET A 31 -11.33 6.98 0.11
C MET A 31 -12.32 7.74 -0.78
N HIS A 32 -13.04 8.68 -0.20
CA HIS A 32 -14.09 9.47 -0.85
C HIS A 32 -13.58 10.79 -1.44
N PHE A 33 -12.27 11.05 -1.37
CA PHE A 33 -11.70 12.27 -1.93
C PHE A 33 -11.32 12.12 -3.41
N PHE A 34 -11.60 13.17 -4.18
CA PHE A 34 -11.26 13.33 -5.60
C PHE A 34 -10.39 14.58 -5.84
N PRO A 35 -9.43 14.53 -6.78
CA PRO A 35 -8.95 13.36 -7.51
C PRO A 35 -8.45 12.27 -6.57
N GLY A 36 -8.43 10.99 -7.02
CA GLY A 36 -8.10 9.88 -6.14
C GLY A 36 -6.94 9.01 -6.62
N GLY A 37 -6.48 8.14 -5.71
CA GLY A 37 -5.30 7.32 -5.94
C GLY A 37 -4.04 8.19 -6.06
N ILE A 38 -3.73 8.94 -4.98
CA ILE A 38 -2.57 9.83 -4.97
C ILE A 38 -1.28 9.02 -5.08
N ILE A 39 -0.43 9.43 -6.02
CA ILE A 39 0.92 8.88 -6.21
C ILE A 39 1.95 9.93 -5.86
N LEU A 40 2.87 9.54 -4.98
CA LEU A 40 4.06 10.30 -4.63
C LEU A 40 5.29 9.65 -5.24
N ARG A 41 6.37 10.43 -5.43
CA ARG A 41 7.68 9.90 -5.84
C ARG A 41 8.78 10.33 -4.88
N SER A 42 9.82 9.52 -4.80
CA SER A 42 10.99 9.74 -3.97
C SER A 42 12.25 9.17 -4.63
N TYR A 43 13.42 9.63 -4.17
CA TYR A 43 14.73 9.09 -4.54
C TYR A 43 15.53 8.61 -3.32
N ASP A 44 14.91 8.67 -2.12
CA ASP A 44 15.57 8.30 -0.86
C ASP A 44 14.60 7.66 0.17
N LEU A 45 13.34 7.41 -0.20
CA LEU A 45 12.28 6.88 0.66
C LEU A 45 11.89 7.76 1.87
N ILE A 46 12.58 8.88 2.08
CA ILE A 46 12.38 9.80 3.21
C ILE A 46 11.64 11.05 2.76
N HIS A 47 12.10 11.65 1.67
CA HIS A 47 11.52 12.85 1.09
C HIS A 47 10.63 12.48 -0.08
N TRP A 48 9.41 12.96 -0.06
CA TRP A 48 8.40 12.65 -1.05
C TRP A 48 7.84 13.92 -1.67
N GLU A 49 7.58 13.87 -2.96
CA GLU A 49 6.88 14.92 -3.70
C GLU A 49 5.71 14.35 -4.50
N PHE A 50 4.74 15.19 -4.82
CA PHE A 50 3.58 14.80 -5.63
C PHE A 50 4.01 14.39 -7.04
N ALA A 51 3.51 13.26 -7.51
CA ALA A 51 3.70 12.78 -8.88
C ALA A 51 2.42 12.90 -9.70
N SER A 52 1.32 12.27 -9.26
CA SER A 52 0.06 12.26 -10.00
C SER A 52 -1.12 11.77 -9.15
N TYR A 53 -2.30 11.81 -9.75
CA TYR A 53 -3.47 11.03 -9.35
C TYR A 53 -3.78 9.98 -10.41
N VAL A 54 -4.37 8.86 -9.99
CA VAL A 54 -4.78 7.78 -10.88
C VAL A 54 -6.09 8.12 -11.59
N PHE A 55 -7.01 8.82 -10.91
CA PHE A 55 -8.32 9.14 -11.48
C PHE A 55 -8.87 10.47 -10.94
N ASP A 56 -9.58 11.18 -11.82
CA ASP A 56 -10.37 12.35 -11.45
C ASP A 56 -11.82 11.95 -11.13
N ARG A 57 -12.30 10.86 -11.74
CA ARG A 57 -13.68 10.35 -11.62
C ARG A 57 -13.69 8.82 -11.62
N LEU A 58 -14.67 8.24 -10.92
CA LEU A 58 -14.94 6.80 -10.97
C LEU A 58 -16.19 6.51 -11.81
N GLU A 59 -17.40 6.59 -11.24
CA GLU A 59 -18.66 6.22 -11.90
C GLU A 59 -19.62 7.41 -12.06
N SER A 60 -19.33 8.55 -11.50
CA SER A 60 -20.14 9.77 -11.52
C SER A 60 -21.57 9.53 -11.03
N THR A 61 -21.72 8.71 -9.99
CA THR A 61 -23.01 8.50 -9.34
C THR A 61 -23.47 9.76 -8.60
N ASP A 62 -24.75 9.87 -8.27
CA ASP A 62 -25.26 10.99 -7.49
C ASP A 62 -24.56 11.12 -6.14
N ALA A 63 -24.24 9.99 -5.50
CA ALA A 63 -23.48 9.94 -4.26
C ALA A 63 -22.04 10.47 -4.41
N GLN A 64 -21.34 10.11 -5.50
CA GLN A 64 -19.99 10.60 -5.79
C GLN A 64 -19.96 12.09 -6.15
N ARG A 65 -21.05 12.62 -6.69
CA ARG A 65 -21.21 14.04 -7.01
C ARG A 65 -21.86 14.88 -5.91
N LEU A 66 -22.15 14.27 -4.75
CA LEU A 66 -22.92 14.90 -3.65
C LEU A 66 -24.25 15.47 -4.12
N GLN A 67 -24.96 14.78 -5.00
CA GLN A 67 -26.27 15.21 -5.48
C GLN A 67 -27.38 14.69 -4.55
N GLY A 68 -28.33 15.56 -4.24
CA GLY A 68 -29.36 15.29 -3.26
C GLY A 68 -28.77 15.12 -1.86
N GLU A 69 -29.27 14.15 -1.11
CA GLU A 69 -28.81 13.83 0.25
C GLU A 69 -27.81 12.65 0.28
N GLN A 70 -27.22 12.29 -0.86
CA GLN A 70 -26.33 11.15 -0.99
C GLN A 70 -24.86 11.55 -0.83
N SER A 71 -24.06 10.65 -0.24
CA SER A 71 -22.61 10.81 -0.16
C SER A 71 -21.91 9.45 -0.13
N ILE A 72 -20.62 9.44 -0.45
CA ILE A 72 -19.76 8.27 -0.32
C ILE A 72 -18.77 8.39 0.85
N TYR A 73 -19.07 9.23 1.84
CA TYR A 73 -18.20 9.43 3.00
C TYR A 73 -17.79 8.11 3.64
N GLY A 74 -16.45 7.92 3.82
CA GLY A 74 -15.87 6.69 4.35
C GLY A 74 -15.91 5.48 3.40
N LYS A 75 -16.34 5.66 2.14
CA LYS A 75 -16.36 4.66 1.06
C LYS A 75 -15.43 5.09 -0.07
N GLY A 76 -15.73 4.70 -1.32
CA GLY A 76 -14.88 5.00 -2.46
C GLY A 76 -13.66 4.08 -2.53
N MET A 77 -12.51 4.62 -2.91
CA MET A 77 -11.26 3.88 -3.07
C MET A 77 -10.69 3.44 -1.71
N TRP A 78 -10.42 2.15 -1.58
CA TRP A 78 -9.68 1.58 -0.45
C TRP A 78 -8.27 1.16 -0.90
N ALA A 79 -7.48 0.55 0.00
CA ALA A 79 -6.08 0.21 -0.23
C ALA A 79 -5.82 -0.34 -1.64
N ALA A 80 -4.86 0.24 -2.34
CA ALA A 80 -4.51 -0.09 -3.71
C ALA A 80 -3.20 -0.86 -3.80
N SER A 81 -3.10 -1.71 -4.81
CA SER A 81 -1.87 -2.32 -5.27
C SER A 81 -1.28 -1.52 -6.42
N LEU A 82 -0.01 -1.10 -6.30
CA LEU A 82 0.77 -0.47 -7.37
C LEU A 82 1.81 -1.45 -7.89
N ARG A 83 1.84 -1.71 -9.20
CA ARG A 83 2.80 -2.63 -9.83
C ARG A 83 3.34 -2.04 -11.12
N TYR A 84 4.55 -2.47 -11.49
CA TYR A 84 5.15 -2.20 -12.78
C TYR A 84 5.52 -3.52 -13.45
N HIS A 85 4.99 -3.76 -14.64
CA HIS A 85 5.20 -4.99 -15.38
C HIS A 85 5.17 -4.74 -16.88
N LYS A 86 6.16 -5.27 -17.62
CA LYS A 86 6.26 -5.11 -19.08
C LYS A 86 6.13 -3.66 -19.55
N ASN A 87 6.88 -2.76 -18.91
CA ASN A 87 6.91 -1.32 -19.20
C ASN A 87 5.55 -0.61 -19.02
N LYS A 88 4.70 -1.10 -18.13
CA LYS A 88 3.40 -0.50 -17.84
C LYS A 88 3.16 -0.50 -16.33
N PHE A 89 2.62 0.60 -15.81
CA PHE A 89 2.14 0.71 -14.45
C PHE A 89 0.72 0.15 -14.35
N TYR A 90 0.42 -0.48 -13.23
CA TYR A 90 -0.89 -1.02 -12.88
C TYR A 90 -1.28 -0.58 -11.48
N VAL A 91 -2.51 -0.10 -11.32
CA VAL A 91 -3.11 0.21 -10.01
C VAL A 91 -4.42 -0.55 -9.89
N CYS A 92 -4.55 -1.39 -8.85
CA CYS A 92 -5.75 -2.16 -8.60
C CYS A 92 -6.29 -1.86 -7.21
N PHE A 93 -7.59 -1.54 -7.11
CA PHE A 93 -8.28 -1.30 -5.84
C PHE A 93 -9.77 -1.58 -5.96
N SER A 94 -10.44 -1.75 -4.82
CA SER A 94 -11.91 -1.85 -4.76
C SER A 94 -12.53 -0.58 -4.19
N ALA A 95 -13.67 -0.17 -4.76
CA ALA A 95 -14.47 0.93 -4.27
C ALA A 95 -15.82 0.42 -3.73
N TYR A 96 -16.09 0.77 -2.47
CA TYR A 96 -17.21 0.18 -1.74
C TYR A 96 -18.55 0.87 -1.94
N ASP A 97 -18.55 2.09 -2.44
CA ASP A 97 -19.78 2.80 -2.79
C ASP A 97 -20.51 2.16 -3.98
N VAL A 98 -19.74 1.59 -4.91
CA VAL A 98 -20.25 0.95 -6.13
C VAL A 98 -20.04 -0.56 -6.19
N GLY A 99 -19.30 -1.15 -5.23
CA GLY A 99 -19.02 -2.58 -5.17
C GLY A 99 -18.25 -3.10 -6.39
N LYS A 100 -17.24 -2.34 -6.84
CA LYS A 100 -16.43 -2.67 -8.02
C LYS A 100 -14.94 -2.74 -7.68
N THR A 101 -14.23 -3.58 -8.39
CA THR A 101 -12.77 -3.56 -8.44
C THR A 101 -12.30 -2.91 -9.75
N TYR A 102 -11.47 -1.91 -9.60
CA TYR A 102 -10.86 -1.17 -10.70
C TYR A 102 -9.44 -1.65 -10.94
N LEU A 103 -9.07 -1.72 -12.20
CA LEU A 103 -7.71 -1.87 -12.67
C LEU A 103 -7.40 -0.70 -13.60
N PHE A 104 -6.49 0.15 -13.17
CA PHE A 104 -5.95 1.21 -14.00
C PHE A 104 -4.59 0.82 -14.55
N SER A 105 -4.30 1.19 -15.80
CA SER A 105 -2.99 1.00 -16.40
C SER A 105 -2.51 2.24 -17.14
N ALA A 106 -1.19 2.47 -17.14
CA ALA A 106 -0.56 3.58 -17.85
C ALA A 106 0.88 3.23 -18.25
N ASP A 107 1.36 3.79 -19.34
CA ASP A 107 2.77 3.66 -19.74
C ASP A 107 3.67 4.55 -18.88
N GLU A 108 3.15 5.71 -18.45
CA GLU A 108 3.83 6.66 -17.57
C GLU A 108 3.08 6.81 -16.25
N ILE A 109 3.83 6.98 -15.14
CA ILE A 109 3.24 7.14 -13.81
C ILE A 109 2.33 8.39 -13.69
N THR A 110 2.54 9.35 -14.55
CA THR A 110 1.72 10.58 -14.66
C THR A 110 0.49 10.40 -15.54
N GLY A 111 0.27 9.21 -16.06
CA GLY A 111 -0.82 8.89 -16.97
C GLY A 111 -0.56 9.32 -18.44
N PRO A 112 -1.57 9.32 -19.29
CA PRO A 112 -2.97 9.06 -18.93
C PRO A 112 -3.23 7.63 -18.45
N TRP A 113 -4.11 7.50 -17.46
CA TRP A 113 -4.52 6.21 -16.92
C TRP A 113 -5.75 5.67 -17.62
N GLU A 114 -5.64 4.44 -18.14
CA GLU A 114 -6.74 3.70 -18.74
C GLU A 114 -7.50 2.92 -17.66
N LYS A 115 -8.82 3.14 -17.56
CA LYS A 115 -9.68 2.50 -16.56
C LYS A 115 -10.28 1.21 -17.10
N HIS A 116 -10.08 0.12 -16.36
CA HIS A 116 -10.67 -1.19 -16.58
C HIS A 116 -11.32 -1.70 -15.30
N TYR A 117 -11.99 -2.85 -15.37
CA TYR A 117 -12.62 -3.51 -14.23
C TYR A 117 -12.15 -4.94 -14.13
N VAL A 118 -12.06 -5.44 -12.89
CA VAL A 118 -11.91 -6.86 -12.59
C VAL A 118 -13.24 -7.36 -12.04
N GLU A 119 -13.77 -8.45 -12.61
CA GLU A 119 -15.02 -9.05 -12.14
C GLU A 119 -14.89 -9.50 -10.69
N GLY A 120 -15.74 -9.00 -9.81
CA GLY A 120 -15.72 -9.24 -8.37
C GLY A 120 -15.33 -8.02 -7.54
N VAL A 121 -15.30 -8.22 -6.22
CA VAL A 121 -14.87 -7.22 -5.24
C VAL A 121 -13.73 -7.81 -4.41
N TYR A 122 -12.54 -7.30 -4.61
CA TYR A 122 -11.31 -7.80 -4.01
C TYR A 122 -10.81 -6.84 -2.93
N HIS A 123 -11.28 -7.05 -1.70
CA HIS A 123 -10.94 -6.22 -0.55
C HIS A 123 -9.44 -6.17 -0.29
N HIS A 124 -8.87 -4.96 -0.17
CA HIS A 124 -7.46 -4.70 0.16
C HIS A 124 -6.49 -5.60 -0.61
N ASN A 125 -6.65 -5.58 -1.93
CA ASN A 125 -5.97 -6.52 -2.81
C ASN A 125 -4.50 -6.18 -3.08
N SER A 126 -3.77 -7.20 -3.52
CA SER A 126 -2.42 -7.08 -4.06
C SER A 126 -2.29 -7.93 -5.32
N LEU A 127 -1.84 -7.29 -6.41
CA LEU A 127 -1.51 -7.98 -7.65
C LEU A 127 -0.09 -8.56 -7.59
N LEU A 128 0.09 -9.74 -8.19
CA LEU A 128 1.39 -10.33 -8.50
C LEU A 128 1.42 -10.79 -9.96
N PHE A 129 2.33 -10.24 -10.74
CA PHE A 129 2.74 -10.78 -12.04
C PHE A 129 3.87 -11.78 -11.79
N ASP A 130 3.58 -13.06 -11.93
CA ASP A 130 4.55 -14.12 -11.63
C ASP A 130 5.51 -14.36 -12.81
N ASP A 131 6.68 -14.92 -12.51
CA ASP A 131 7.73 -15.24 -13.49
C ASP A 131 7.29 -16.29 -14.53
N ASP A 132 6.29 -17.10 -14.20
CA ASP A 132 5.72 -18.09 -15.11
C ASP A 132 4.65 -17.52 -16.08
N GLY A 133 4.45 -16.20 -16.04
CA GLY A 133 3.52 -15.46 -16.89
C GLY A 133 2.08 -15.45 -16.40
N ARG A 134 1.78 -16.06 -15.24
CA ARG A 134 0.48 -16.00 -14.61
C ARG A 134 0.35 -14.75 -13.74
N THR A 135 -0.87 -14.28 -13.55
CA THR A 135 -1.17 -13.15 -12.67
C THR A 135 -2.12 -13.59 -11.56
N TYR A 136 -1.80 -13.18 -10.36
CA TYR A 136 -2.58 -13.50 -9.18
C TYR A 136 -3.04 -12.22 -8.49
N ILE A 137 -4.20 -12.30 -7.83
CA ILE A 137 -4.70 -11.30 -6.89
C ILE A 137 -4.90 -11.97 -5.53
N VAL A 138 -4.25 -11.39 -4.49
CA VAL A 138 -4.44 -11.78 -3.08
C VAL A 138 -5.32 -10.73 -2.42
N TRP A 139 -6.34 -11.15 -1.67
CA TRP A 139 -7.36 -10.26 -1.15
C TRP A 139 -8.13 -10.86 0.02
N GLY A 140 -8.83 -10.01 0.77
CA GLY A 140 -9.75 -10.44 1.80
C GLY A 140 -9.48 -9.81 3.16
N MET A 141 -10.35 -10.13 4.11
CA MET A 141 -10.26 -9.81 5.52
C MET A 141 -10.66 -11.04 6.32
N ASP A 142 -9.94 -11.35 7.41
CA ASP A 142 -10.04 -12.56 8.23
C ASP A 142 -9.73 -13.85 7.45
N ARG A 143 -10.24 -13.96 6.25
CA ARG A 143 -9.94 -15.02 5.29
C ARG A 143 -9.29 -14.40 4.06
N ILE A 144 -8.02 -14.71 3.87
CA ILE A 144 -7.25 -14.22 2.74
C ILE A 144 -7.30 -15.24 1.61
N HIS A 145 -7.68 -14.77 0.45
CA HIS A 145 -7.83 -15.54 -0.77
C HIS A 145 -6.68 -15.26 -1.73
N LEU A 146 -6.34 -16.27 -2.51
CA LEU A 146 -5.46 -16.19 -3.67
C LEU A 146 -6.26 -16.64 -4.89
N THR A 147 -6.40 -15.77 -5.88
CA THR A 147 -7.15 -16.00 -7.11
C THR A 147 -6.26 -15.76 -8.33
N GLU A 148 -6.18 -16.71 -9.26
CA GLU A 148 -5.52 -16.53 -10.57
C GLU A 148 -6.45 -15.74 -11.49
N LEU A 149 -5.93 -14.66 -12.11
CA LEU A 149 -6.66 -13.88 -13.09
C LEU A 149 -6.43 -14.40 -14.51
N ASN A 150 -7.38 -14.13 -15.40
CA ASN A 150 -7.22 -14.34 -16.84
C ASN A 150 -6.12 -13.43 -17.43
N GLU A 151 -5.71 -13.70 -18.67
CA GLU A 151 -4.63 -12.95 -19.33
C GLU A 151 -4.98 -11.47 -19.54
N GLU A 152 -6.25 -11.16 -19.72
CA GLU A 152 -6.78 -9.81 -19.88
C GLU A 152 -6.91 -9.05 -18.55
N LEU A 153 -6.68 -9.70 -17.41
CA LEU A 153 -6.81 -9.17 -16.04
C LEU A 153 -8.22 -8.65 -15.71
N THR A 154 -9.24 -9.19 -16.38
CA THR A 154 -10.64 -8.73 -16.26
C THR A 154 -11.51 -9.61 -15.38
N ALA A 155 -11.10 -10.86 -15.11
CA ALA A 155 -11.88 -11.83 -14.35
C ALA A 155 -10.97 -12.93 -13.78
N PRO A 156 -11.47 -13.72 -12.81
CA PRO A 156 -10.83 -14.98 -12.43
C PRO A 156 -10.66 -15.89 -13.65
N LYS A 157 -9.52 -16.56 -13.74
CA LYS A 157 -9.24 -17.53 -14.79
C LYS A 157 -10.07 -18.78 -14.59
N GLN A 158 -10.82 -19.18 -15.60
CA GLN A 158 -11.59 -20.42 -15.53
C GLN A 158 -10.68 -21.64 -15.33
N GLY A 159 -10.90 -22.38 -14.24
CA GLY A 159 -10.05 -23.52 -13.86
C GLY A 159 -8.68 -23.13 -13.32
N GLY A 160 -8.43 -21.84 -13.13
CA GLY A 160 -7.24 -21.31 -12.47
C GLY A 160 -7.23 -21.59 -10.96
N LEU A 161 -6.14 -21.19 -10.31
CA LEU A 161 -5.99 -21.33 -8.87
C LEU A 161 -6.91 -20.33 -8.15
N ASP A 162 -7.80 -20.84 -7.28
CA ASP A 162 -8.65 -20.04 -6.41
C ASP A 162 -8.82 -20.73 -5.07
N ARG A 163 -8.29 -20.14 -4.00
CA ARG A 163 -8.30 -20.75 -2.67
C ARG A 163 -8.13 -19.75 -1.53
N VAL A 164 -8.60 -20.13 -0.34
CA VAL A 164 -8.20 -19.49 0.93
C VAL A 164 -6.79 -19.93 1.27
N ILE A 165 -5.92 -18.98 1.57
CA ILE A 165 -4.51 -19.20 1.91
C ILE A 165 -4.20 -18.90 3.38
N ILE A 166 -4.94 -18.00 4.01
CA ILE A 166 -4.83 -17.67 5.45
C ILE A 166 -6.25 -17.60 6.01
N GLU A 167 -6.42 -18.05 7.24
CA GLU A 167 -7.66 -17.90 8.00
C GLU A 167 -7.35 -17.49 9.43
N GLU A 168 -7.89 -16.32 9.84
CA GLU A 168 -7.78 -15.85 11.22
C GLU A 168 -8.66 -16.69 12.15
N LYS A 169 -8.09 -17.18 13.26
CA LYS A 169 -8.78 -18.03 14.24
C LYS A 169 -8.62 -17.50 15.68
N GLY A 170 -7.95 -16.37 15.84
CA GLY A 170 -7.66 -15.79 17.15
C GLY A 170 -8.74 -14.85 17.65
N ASP A 171 -8.52 -14.33 18.86
CA ASP A 171 -9.29 -13.21 19.42
C ASP A 171 -8.65 -11.89 19.00
N VAL A 172 -9.30 -11.17 18.09
CA VAL A 172 -8.74 -10.01 17.41
C VAL A 172 -9.68 -8.79 17.48
N TYR A 173 -9.11 -7.60 17.33
CA TYR A 173 -9.86 -6.38 16.97
C TYR A 173 -9.99 -6.24 15.46
N LEU A 174 -8.98 -6.70 14.72
CA LEU A 174 -8.95 -6.76 13.27
C LEU A 174 -8.19 -8.03 12.88
N GLY A 175 -8.79 -8.89 12.06
CA GLY A 175 -8.12 -10.02 11.46
C GLY A 175 -7.14 -9.59 10.37
N TYR A 176 -6.56 -10.56 9.70
CA TYR A 176 -5.61 -10.27 8.62
C TYR A 176 -6.29 -9.58 7.46
N GLU A 177 -5.70 -8.46 7.00
CA GLU A 177 -6.05 -7.75 5.76
C GLU A 177 -4.87 -6.93 5.24
N GLY A 178 -5.09 -6.07 4.23
CA GLY A 178 -4.07 -5.15 3.71
C GLY A 178 -2.93 -5.89 3.02
N SER A 179 -3.26 -6.70 2.03
CA SER A 179 -2.34 -7.61 1.35
C SER A 179 -1.25 -6.87 0.56
N HIS A 180 0.01 -7.31 0.77
CA HIS A 180 1.16 -6.96 -0.08
C HIS A 180 1.88 -8.26 -0.43
N PHE A 181 1.80 -8.66 -1.70
CA PHE A 181 2.22 -9.99 -2.15
C PHE A 181 3.37 -9.91 -3.14
N TYR A 182 4.44 -10.67 -2.87
CA TYR A 182 5.68 -10.65 -3.63
C TYR A 182 6.20 -12.06 -3.87
N LYS A 183 6.97 -12.22 -4.97
CA LYS A 183 7.86 -13.36 -5.18
C LYS A 183 9.29 -12.85 -5.20
N ILE A 184 10.11 -13.31 -4.26
CA ILE A 184 11.50 -12.88 -4.08
C ILE A 184 12.37 -14.12 -3.98
N ASN A 185 13.33 -14.25 -4.88
CA ASN A 185 14.27 -15.40 -4.93
C ASN A 185 13.53 -16.77 -4.90
N GLY A 186 12.43 -16.88 -5.65
CA GLY A 186 11.68 -18.09 -5.80
C GLY A 186 10.79 -18.49 -4.60
N ARG A 187 10.58 -17.59 -3.63
CA ARG A 187 9.66 -17.75 -2.51
C ARG A 187 8.61 -16.65 -2.55
N TYR A 188 7.37 -16.99 -2.22
CA TYR A 188 6.27 -16.05 -2.09
C TYR A 188 6.19 -15.52 -0.67
N TYR A 189 6.03 -14.21 -0.51
CA TYR A 189 5.86 -13.52 0.77
C TYR A 189 4.60 -12.69 0.71
N LEU A 190 3.76 -12.84 1.73
CA LEU A 190 2.54 -12.08 1.91
C LEU A 190 2.62 -11.28 3.22
N PHE A 191 2.60 -9.97 3.11
CA PHE A 191 2.54 -9.08 4.26
C PHE A 191 1.10 -8.61 4.48
N LEU A 192 0.70 -8.56 5.76
CA LEU A 192 -0.67 -8.25 6.17
C LEU A 192 -0.66 -7.41 7.44
N ILE A 193 -1.63 -6.53 7.60
CA ILE A 193 -1.95 -5.93 8.90
C ILE A 193 -2.76 -6.91 9.73
N HIS A 194 -2.52 -6.88 11.04
CA HIS A 194 -3.23 -7.65 12.03
C HIS A 194 -3.41 -6.83 13.33
N TRP A 195 -4.50 -7.02 14.04
CA TRP A 195 -4.71 -6.36 15.34
C TRP A 195 -5.20 -7.36 16.38
N PRO A 196 -4.27 -8.12 16.97
CA PRO A 196 -4.62 -9.09 17.99
C PRO A 196 -5.00 -8.40 19.31
N LYS A 197 -5.89 -9.01 20.09
CA LYS A 197 -6.21 -8.55 21.46
C LYS A 197 -5.14 -8.93 22.49
N ARG A 198 -4.19 -9.79 22.10
CA ARG A 198 -3.05 -10.18 22.93
C ARG A 198 -1.99 -9.08 23.05
N GLY A 199 -1.08 -9.22 23.98
CA GLY A 199 0.04 -8.30 24.17
C GLY A 199 -0.45 -6.90 24.55
N LYS A 200 0.02 -5.89 23.80
CA LYS A 200 -0.40 -4.49 23.99
C LYS A 200 -1.71 -4.13 23.28
N GLY A 201 -2.33 -5.09 22.58
CA GLY A 201 -3.56 -4.88 21.84
C GLY A 201 -3.45 -3.76 20.80
N ARG A 202 -2.39 -3.79 19.99
CA ARG A 202 -2.13 -2.83 18.91
C ARG A 202 -1.93 -3.52 17.57
N ARG A 203 -2.03 -2.76 16.48
CA ARG A 203 -1.75 -3.27 15.14
C ARG A 203 -0.33 -3.80 15.03
N THR A 204 -0.18 -4.89 14.30
CA THR A 204 1.09 -5.58 14.01
C THR A 204 1.22 -5.80 12.52
N GLN A 205 2.45 -5.94 12.04
CA GLN A 205 2.72 -6.42 10.69
C GLN A 205 2.98 -7.91 10.74
N ALA A 206 2.22 -8.67 9.95
CA ALA A 206 2.43 -10.09 9.77
C ALA A 206 3.15 -10.38 8.45
N CYS A 207 3.85 -11.51 8.39
CA CYS A 207 4.39 -12.08 7.18
C CYS A 207 4.06 -13.57 7.13
N PHE A 208 3.49 -13.99 6.01
CA PHE A 208 3.31 -15.39 5.67
C PHE A 208 4.09 -15.70 4.40
N TYR A 209 4.59 -16.90 4.27
CA TYR A 209 5.40 -17.30 3.12
C TYR A 209 5.15 -18.74 2.70
N THR A 210 5.44 -19.02 1.43
CA THR A 210 5.43 -20.37 0.86
C THR A 210 6.38 -20.46 -0.33
N ASP A 211 6.86 -21.65 -0.66
CA ASP A 211 7.66 -21.87 -1.85
C ASP A 211 6.82 -22.25 -3.08
N HIS A 212 5.57 -22.69 -2.86
CA HIS A 212 4.63 -23.04 -3.93
C HIS A 212 3.22 -22.57 -3.56
N LEU A 213 2.51 -21.94 -4.50
CA LEU A 213 1.17 -21.36 -4.26
C LEU A 213 0.09 -22.38 -3.89
N THR A 214 0.35 -23.68 -4.13
CA THR A 214 -0.53 -24.80 -3.74
C THR A 214 -0.28 -25.31 -2.33
N ASN A 215 0.86 -24.94 -1.72
CA ASN A 215 1.21 -25.34 -0.37
C ASN A 215 0.57 -24.45 0.69
N GLU A 216 0.75 -24.80 1.95
CA GLU A 216 0.38 -23.97 3.09
C GLU A 216 1.27 -22.70 3.15
N PHE A 217 0.68 -21.59 3.54
CA PHE A 217 1.42 -20.38 3.90
C PHE A 217 1.74 -20.41 5.39
N ILE A 218 3.01 -20.32 5.72
CA ILE A 218 3.53 -20.39 7.09
C ILE A 218 3.93 -18.98 7.54
N GLY A 219 3.63 -18.61 8.79
CA GLY A 219 4.04 -17.30 9.30
C GLY A 219 3.20 -16.78 10.45
N GLY A 220 3.19 -15.47 10.60
CA GLY A 220 2.48 -14.75 11.65
C GLY A 220 3.03 -13.34 11.85
N ASP A 221 2.76 -12.75 13.02
CA ASP A 221 3.22 -11.39 13.34
C ASP A 221 4.74 -11.33 13.47
N ILE A 222 5.35 -10.39 12.75
CA ILE A 222 6.82 -10.21 12.68
C ILE A 222 7.30 -8.85 13.16
N PHE A 223 6.42 -7.85 13.24
CA PHE A 223 6.75 -6.53 13.74
C PHE A 223 5.61 -6.01 14.63
N GLU A 224 5.98 -5.60 15.84
CA GLU A 224 5.06 -5.07 16.83
C GLU A 224 5.71 -3.88 17.55
N ASP A 225 5.51 -2.68 17.03
CA ASP A 225 6.02 -1.45 17.61
C ASP A 225 5.05 -0.28 17.43
N ASP A 226 5.13 0.69 18.34
CA ASP A 226 4.37 1.94 18.33
C ASP A 226 5.28 3.17 18.27
N ASN A 227 6.59 2.96 18.15
CA ASN A 227 7.60 4.02 18.21
C ASN A 227 7.39 4.98 19.42
N GLY A 228 6.86 4.47 20.51
CA GLY A 228 6.51 5.24 21.71
C GLY A 228 5.28 6.15 21.54
N TYR A 229 4.54 6.07 20.45
CA TYR A 229 3.39 6.92 20.21
C TYR A 229 2.11 6.35 20.85
N LEU A 230 1.45 7.18 21.65
CA LEU A 230 0.17 6.90 22.29
C LEU A 230 -0.86 7.93 21.84
N HIS A 231 -2.03 7.48 21.41
CA HIS A 231 -3.19 8.34 21.20
C HIS A 231 -4.22 8.08 22.29
N GLN A 232 -4.51 9.09 23.10
CA GLN A 232 -5.40 8.97 24.28
C GLN A 232 -4.98 7.82 25.24
N GLY A 233 -3.67 7.64 25.43
CA GLY A 233 -3.12 6.58 26.27
C GLY A 233 -3.10 5.17 25.64
N ILE A 234 -3.56 5.01 24.40
CA ILE A 234 -3.61 3.73 23.68
C ILE A 234 -2.43 3.66 22.70
N PRO A 235 -1.58 2.61 22.78
CA PRO A 235 -0.50 2.40 21.81
C PRO A 235 -1.04 2.29 20.37
N LYS A 236 -0.43 3.02 19.44
CA LYS A 236 -0.77 2.96 18.02
C LYS A 236 0.30 2.21 17.26
N GLY A 237 0.01 0.95 16.95
CA GLY A 237 0.93 0.09 16.22
C GLY A 237 1.15 0.55 14.79
N ILE A 238 2.33 0.22 14.27
CA ILE A 238 2.75 0.49 12.90
C ILE A 238 2.52 -0.79 12.10
N ALA A 239 1.80 -0.72 11.00
CA ALA A 239 1.49 -1.86 10.15
C ALA A 239 0.96 -1.43 8.78
N GLN A 240 0.64 -2.42 7.96
CA GLN A 240 0.11 -2.33 6.60
C GLN A 240 1.01 -1.54 5.66
N GLY A 241 1.83 -2.27 4.97
CA GLY A 241 2.69 -1.77 3.90
C GLY A 241 3.52 -2.90 3.32
N GLY A 242 4.01 -2.66 2.13
CA GLY A 242 4.88 -3.58 1.40
C GLY A 242 6.35 -3.35 1.67
N ILE A 243 7.19 -4.02 0.91
CA ILE A 243 8.64 -3.88 0.95
C ILE A 243 9.17 -3.45 -0.41
N VAL A 244 10.29 -2.74 -0.40
CA VAL A 244 10.97 -2.25 -1.61
C VAL A 244 12.48 -2.39 -1.45
N GLU A 245 13.15 -2.75 -2.55
CA GLU A 245 14.59 -2.89 -2.61
C GLU A 245 15.24 -1.65 -3.22
N THR A 246 16.35 -1.20 -2.63
CA THR A 246 17.19 -0.14 -3.21
C THR A 246 18.10 -0.70 -4.32
N PRO A 247 18.70 0.14 -5.16
CA PRO A 247 19.69 -0.32 -6.15
C PRO A 247 20.89 -1.06 -5.54
N GLU A 248 21.22 -0.76 -4.28
CA GLU A 248 22.33 -1.36 -3.53
C GLU A 248 21.94 -2.69 -2.86
N GLY A 249 20.66 -3.11 -2.98
CA GLY A 249 20.17 -4.36 -2.40
C GLY A 249 19.75 -4.25 -0.93
N GLU A 250 19.61 -3.03 -0.40
CA GLU A 250 19.00 -2.80 0.89
C GLU A 250 17.47 -2.82 0.77
N TRP A 251 16.80 -3.25 1.82
CA TRP A 251 15.34 -3.38 1.81
C TRP A 251 14.69 -2.50 2.87
N TYR A 252 13.57 -1.91 2.51
CA TYR A 252 12.76 -1.09 3.40
C TYR A 252 11.27 -1.43 3.24
N SER A 253 10.52 -1.18 4.31
CA SER A 253 9.07 -1.19 4.31
C SER A 253 8.55 0.21 4.60
N VAL A 254 7.53 0.64 3.88
CA VAL A 254 6.74 1.81 4.23
C VAL A 254 5.39 1.31 4.71
N MET A 255 5.10 1.57 5.97
CA MET A 255 3.84 1.23 6.64
C MET A 255 3.20 2.50 7.17
N PHE A 256 2.03 2.43 7.80
CA PHE A 256 1.44 3.60 8.45
C PHE A 256 1.30 3.44 9.97
N GLN A 257 1.20 4.58 10.64
CA GLN A 257 0.80 4.69 12.04
C GLN A 257 -0.40 5.63 12.17
N ASP A 258 -1.42 5.22 12.91
CA ASP A 258 -2.65 5.99 13.12
C ASP A 258 -2.43 7.09 14.16
N HIS A 259 -2.55 8.35 13.76
CA HIS A 259 -2.41 9.53 14.61
C HIS A 259 -3.77 10.22 14.90
N GLY A 260 -4.87 9.46 14.86
CA GLY A 260 -6.22 9.97 15.14
C GLY A 260 -6.66 10.99 14.08
N ALA A 261 -7.09 12.17 14.51
CA ALA A 261 -7.57 13.22 13.61
C ALA A 261 -6.50 13.77 12.65
N ALA A 262 -5.22 13.54 12.93
CA ALA A 262 -4.13 13.92 12.03
C ALA A 262 -3.88 12.88 10.92
N GLY A 263 -4.60 11.77 10.95
CA GLY A 263 -4.58 10.74 9.92
C GLY A 263 -3.61 9.61 10.17
N ARG A 264 -3.43 8.78 9.14
CA ARG A 264 -2.52 7.63 9.10
C ARG A 264 -1.23 8.05 8.40
N MET A 265 -0.17 8.23 9.19
CA MET A 265 1.09 8.79 8.73
C MET A 265 2.06 7.68 8.29
N PRO A 266 2.69 7.79 7.11
CA PRO A 266 3.70 6.83 6.65
C PRO A 266 4.93 6.79 7.55
N VAL A 267 5.41 5.56 7.78
CA VAL A 267 6.57 5.23 8.61
C VAL A 267 7.50 4.32 7.84
N LEU A 268 8.78 4.63 7.82
CA LEU A 268 9.82 3.86 7.15
C LEU A 268 10.51 2.90 8.12
N ILE A 269 10.65 1.64 7.73
CA ILE A 269 11.28 0.58 8.51
C ILE A 269 12.32 -0.14 7.64
N PRO A 270 13.58 -0.26 8.06
CA PRO A 270 14.56 -1.10 7.37
C PRO A 270 14.17 -2.58 7.52
N VAL A 271 14.41 -3.34 6.46
CA VAL A 271 14.15 -4.78 6.43
C VAL A 271 15.45 -5.50 6.11
N THR A 272 15.86 -6.42 6.95
CA THR A 272 17.00 -7.31 6.73
C THR A 272 16.51 -8.73 6.49
N TRP A 273 17.40 -9.59 6.00
CA TRP A 273 17.05 -10.97 5.68
C TRP A 273 17.91 -11.92 6.51
N LYS A 274 17.26 -12.82 7.25
CA LYS A 274 17.93 -13.92 7.96
C LYS A 274 17.69 -15.24 7.24
N GLN A 275 18.63 -16.16 7.38
CA GLN A 275 18.48 -17.52 6.90
C GLN A 275 17.25 -18.17 7.53
N ASP A 276 16.40 -18.81 6.73
CA ASP A 276 15.34 -19.67 7.20
C ASP A 276 15.94 -21.01 7.64
N PRO A 277 15.91 -21.37 8.93
CA PRO A 277 16.52 -22.62 9.41
C PRO A 277 15.81 -23.86 8.87
N ASP A 278 14.57 -23.74 8.48
CA ASP A 278 13.73 -24.85 7.99
C ASP A 278 13.77 -24.98 6.45
N SER A 279 14.53 -24.10 5.76
CA SER A 279 14.66 -24.15 4.31
C SER A 279 15.90 -24.93 3.86
N PRO A 280 15.74 -26.11 3.23
CA PRO A 280 16.84 -26.87 2.67
C PRO A 280 17.54 -26.16 1.50
N GLU A 281 16.85 -25.23 0.82
CA GLU A 281 17.36 -24.46 -0.31
C GLU A 281 18.02 -23.14 0.12
N GLY A 282 18.14 -22.88 1.42
CA GLY A 282 18.79 -21.70 1.93
C GLY A 282 18.00 -20.39 1.72
N LYS A 283 16.67 -20.47 1.61
CA LYS A 283 15.80 -19.29 1.50
C LYS A 283 15.80 -18.48 2.78
N LYS A 284 15.35 -17.22 2.70
CA LYS A 284 15.48 -16.26 3.79
C LYS A 284 14.11 -15.83 4.31
N LEU A 285 14.09 -15.29 5.52
CA LEU A 285 12.93 -14.67 6.16
C LEU A 285 13.21 -13.18 6.40
N PRO A 286 12.23 -12.29 6.19
CA PRO A 286 12.40 -10.87 6.45
C PRO A 286 12.41 -10.58 7.96
N VAL A 287 13.27 -9.65 8.37
CA VAL A 287 13.35 -9.12 9.73
C VAL A 287 13.15 -7.62 9.66
N PHE A 288 12.07 -7.16 10.22
CA PHE A 288 11.68 -5.74 10.24
C PHE A 288 12.34 -5.03 11.41
N GLY A 289 13.02 -3.92 11.11
CA GLY A 289 13.73 -3.11 12.11
C GLY A 289 14.76 -3.93 12.91
N ASP A 290 14.93 -3.56 14.17
CA ASP A 290 15.78 -4.27 15.12
C ASP A 290 15.00 -5.45 15.75
N ASN A 291 14.94 -6.58 15.04
CA ASN A 291 14.21 -7.78 15.48
C ASN A 291 12.73 -7.49 15.86
N GLY A 292 11.99 -6.84 14.99
CA GLY A 292 10.58 -6.53 15.17
C GLY A 292 10.32 -5.25 15.98
N LYS A 293 11.33 -4.39 16.14
CA LYS A 293 11.23 -3.11 16.83
C LYS A 293 11.76 -1.97 15.96
N MET A 294 11.24 -0.76 16.20
CA MET A 294 11.71 0.45 15.55
C MET A 294 13.20 0.69 15.88
N PRO A 295 14.07 0.80 14.88
CA PRO A 295 15.46 1.12 15.13
C PRO A 295 15.62 2.57 15.56
N LYS A 296 16.67 2.85 16.33
CA LYS A 296 17.00 4.22 16.80
C LYS A 296 17.46 5.13 15.68
N LYS A 297 17.99 4.58 14.61
CA LYS A 297 18.53 5.30 13.47
C LYS A 297 18.13 4.58 12.18
N ILE A 298 17.70 5.36 11.20
CA ILE A 298 17.37 4.89 9.86
C ILE A 298 18.21 5.75 8.92
N GLU A 299 18.93 5.14 8.02
CA GLU A 299 19.70 5.80 6.97
C GLU A 299 19.32 5.15 5.65
N VAL A 300 19.04 5.97 4.65
CA VAL A 300 18.78 5.52 3.28
C VAL A 300 19.66 6.36 2.36
N ALA A 301 20.41 5.69 1.52
CA ALA A 301 21.18 6.38 0.47
C ALA A 301 20.21 6.92 -0.60
N SER A 302 20.36 8.18 -0.98
CA SER A 302 19.60 8.72 -2.09
C SER A 302 20.12 8.19 -3.41
N ILE A 303 19.23 7.73 -4.27
CA ILE A 303 19.54 7.34 -5.65
C ILE A 303 19.98 8.57 -6.47
N ARG A 304 19.49 9.77 -6.09
CA ARG A 304 19.84 11.05 -6.71
C ARG A 304 20.27 12.04 -5.63
N PRO A 305 21.51 12.00 -5.14
CA PRO A 305 21.95 12.78 -3.97
C PRO A 305 21.76 14.31 -4.11
N ASP A 306 21.86 14.85 -5.32
CA ASP A 306 21.76 16.30 -5.58
C ASP A 306 20.35 16.76 -5.96
N TYR A 307 19.37 15.85 -5.91
CA TYR A 307 17.99 16.18 -6.28
C TYR A 307 17.35 17.15 -5.29
N GLN A 308 16.74 18.20 -5.82
CA GLN A 308 16.03 19.19 -5.02
C GLN A 308 14.52 18.90 -5.07
N TYR A 309 13.99 18.34 -3.98
CA TYR A 309 12.58 18.03 -3.86
C TYR A 309 11.71 19.29 -3.88
N LYS A 310 10.58 19.21 -4.59
CA LYS A 310 9.50 20.15 -4.40
C LYS A 310 8.83 19.88 -3.07
N SER A 311 8.45 20.95 -2.36
CA SER A 311 7.70 20.76 -1.12
C SER A 311 6.40 20.01 -1.39
N LEU A 312 6.15 18.95 -0.63
CA LEU A 312 4.88 18.23 -0.69
C LEU A 312 3.73 19.10 -0.19
N PHE A 313 4.01 19.98 0.77
CA PHE A 313 3.01 20.88 1.34
C PHE A 313 3.38 22.35 1.11
N THR A 314 2.37 23.16 0.82
CA THR A 314 2.50 24.61 0.70
C THR A 314 1.25 25.29 1.24
N SER A 315 1.37 26.56 1.61
CA SER A 315 0.21 27.38 1.93
C SER A 315 -0.42 27.89 0.65
N ASP A 316 -1.73 27.77 0.55
CA ASP A 316 -2.50 28.29 -0.56
C ASP A 316 -3.34 29.49 -0.06
N ILE A 317 -3.13 30.65 -0.64
CA ILE A 317 -3.85 31.87 -0.26
C ILE A 317 -5.12 32.11 -1.10
N PHE A 318 -5.38 31.23 -2.09
CA PHE A 318 -6.53 31.30 -3.00
C PHE A 318 -6.74 32.70 -3.63
N ASP A 319 -5.62 33.36 -3.98
CA ASP A 319 -5.66 34.69 -4.58
C ASP A 319 -6.30 34.63 -5.98
N LYS A 320 -7.44 35.31 -6.12
CA LYS A 320 -8.19 35.37 -7.37
C LYS A 320 -7.62 36.33 -8.38
N GLU A 321 -6.73 37.26 -7.96
CA GLU A 321 -6.21 38.31 -8.83
C GLU A 321 -5.05 37.85 -9.71
N SER A 322 -4.44 36.71 -9.41
CA SER A 322 -3.44 36.12 -10.30
C SER A 322 -4.10 35.19 -11.30
N GLU A 323 -4.06 35.52 -12.58
CA GLU A 323 -4.43 34.59 -13.67
C GLU A 323 -3.64 33.28 -13.67
N LYS A 324 -2.70 33.12 -12.74
CA LYS A 324 -1.82 31.96 -12.53
C LYS A 324 -2.05 31.24 -11.23
N ALA A 325 -3.06 31.59 -10.43
CA ALA A 325 -3.38 30.88 -9.19
C ALA A 325 -3.87 29.45 -9.51
N LYS A 326 -2.95 28.57 -9.80
CA LYS A 326 -3.24 27.14 -9.84
C LYS A 326 -3.36 26.65 -8.41
N ILE A 327 -4.51 26.10 -8.08
CA ILE A 327 -4.71 25.35 -6.83
C ILE A 327 -3.61 24.28 -6.72
N HIS A 328 -2.99 24.17 -5.54
CA HIS A 328 -1.95 23.17 -5.32
C HIS A 328 -2.50 21.77 -5.59
N PRO A 329 -1.78 20.89 -6.28
CA PRO A 329 -2.29 19.60 -6.72
C PRO A 329 -2.71 18.65 -5.58
N LEU A 330 -2.29 18.89 -4.35
CA LEU A 330 -2.73 18.11 -3.18
C LEU A 330 -4.14 18.45 -2.69
N TRP A 331 -4.78 19.49 -3.20
CA TRP A 331 -6.17 19.76 -2.86
C TRP A 331 -7.07 18.68 -3.44
N GLN A 332 -7.89 18.12 -2.57
CA GLN A 332 -8.89 17.12 -2.91
C GLN A 332 -10.26 17.57 -2.41
N TRP A 333 -11.29 17.06 -3.05
CA TRP A 333 -12.68 17.39 -2.76
C TRP A 333 -13.42 16.11 -2.35
N ASN A 334 -14.42 16.22 -1.53
CA ASN A 334 -15.28 15.10 -1.14
C ASN A 334 -16.34 14.73 -2.21
N HIS A 335 -16.14 15.14 -3.44
CA HIS A 335 -17.00 14.87 -4.59
C HIS A 335 -16.20 14.88 -5.89
N GLU A 336 -16.71 14.21 -6.91
CA GLU A 336 -16.20 14.30 -8.28
C GLU A 336 -16.38 15.71 -8.86
N PRO A 337 -15.42 16.20 -9.66
CA PRO A 337 -15.50 17.48 -10.35
C PRO A 337 -16.57 17.53 -11.44
#